data_3cc46eece40fffb9eda67649c786889f
#
_entry.id   3cc46eece40fffb9eda67649c786889f
#
_cell.length_a   1.000
_cell.length_b   1.000
_cell.length_c   1.000
_cell.angle_alpha   90.00
_cell.angle_beta   90.00
_cell.angle_gamma   90.00
#
_symmetry.space_group_name_H-M   'P 1'
#
loop_
_entity.id
_entity.type
_entity.pdbx_description
1 polymer ?
#
loop_
_entity_poly.entity_id
_entity_poly.type
_entity_poly.pdbx_seq_one_letter_code
_entity_poly.pdbx_strand_id
1 'polypeptide(L)'
;MQLKTLDIVCSREELGRIPEGKVLINTINAHSYNVAQKDADFAEALQKGDYLIPDGASIVKACRWIKAKSQPKERIAGWDLFIHEMERLSLKADAEFQVPSSNLPDGLPEGGSLPMGEGGGRGSQGSLPIGEGGERGSVVMFMGSSEHVLQLIRERCAKDYPNLRVVTYSPPYKPEFSENDNRQIIEAINQADPDLLWIGMTAPKQEKWTYRHWDALRIHCHVGTIGAVFDFYAGTVKRAPLWWQNHSLEWLYRLLKEPRRMWRRYIIGNVKFLRNIMVVG
;
A
#
# COMPACT_ATOMS: atom_id res chain seq x y z
N MET A 1 9.50 17.14 -13.07
CA MET A 1 9.48 15.68 -13.41
C MET A 1 9.13 15.51 -14.87
N GLN A 2 9.88 14.71 -15.62
CA GLN A 2 9.63 14.44 -17.07
C GLN A 2 9.17 12.99 -17.23
N LEU A 3 7.99 12.81 -17.83
CA LEU A 3 7.42 11.47 -18.07
C LEU A 3 8.33 10.61 -18.95
N LYS A 4 9.04 11.26 -19.88
CA LYS A 4 9.93 10.61 -20.83
C LYS A 4 11.08 9.83 -20.19
N THR A 5 11.56 10.26 -19.03
CA THR A 5 12.73 9.69 -18.34
C THR A 5 12.39 8.82 -17.15
N LEU A 6 11.09 8.69 -16.79
CA LEU A 6 10.68 7.88 -15.66
C LEU A 6 10.84 6.39 -15.93
N ASP A 7 11.28 5.67 -14.90
CA ASP A 7 11.21 4.22 -14.84
C ASP A 7 9.83 3.81 -14.34
N ILE A 8 9.06 3.18 -15.21
CA ILE A 8 7.66 2.78 -14.92
C ILE A 8 7.54 1.30 -15.22
N VAL A 9 6.93 0.55 -14.32
CA VAL A 9 6.62 -0.88 -14.48
C VAL A 9 5.80 -1.07 -15.77
N CYS A 10 6.23 -1.98 -16.63
CA CYS A 10 5.67 -2.12 -17.96
C CYS A 10 4.60 -3.21 -18.08
N SER A 11 4.60 -4.21 -17.19
CA SER A 11 3.62 -5.30 -17.19
C SER A 11 3.35 -5.83 -15.78
N ARG A 12 2.23 -6.55 -15.61
CA ARG A 12 1.92 -7.22 -14.33
C ARG A 12 2.90 -8.32 -13.98
N GLU A 13 3.52 -8.95 -14.96
CA GLU A 13 4.56 -9.97 -14.74
C GLU A 13 5.77 -9.40 -14.00
N GLU A 14 6.07 -8.10 -14.19
CA GLU A 14 7.15 -7.43 -13.49
C GLU A 14 6.88 -7.26 -11.98
N LEU A 15 5.62 -7.22 -11.55
CA LEU A 15 5.27 -7.19 -10.13
C LEU A 15 5.80 -8.44 -9.40
N GLY A 16 5.68 -9.61 -10.01
CA GLY A 16 6.20 -10.86 -9.47
C GLY A 16 7.73 -10.98 -9.46
N ARG A 17 8.45 -10.00 -10.05
CA ARG A 17 9.91 -9.93 -10.08
C ARG A 17 10.47 -8.88 -9.14
N ILE A 18 9.62 -8.15 -8.41
CA ILE A 18 10.06 -7.20 -7.39
C ILE A 18 10.81 -7.99 -6.31
N PRO A 19 12.07 -7.63 -5.99
CA PRO A 19 12.86 -8.38 -5.03
C PRO A 19 12.28 -8.24 -3.62
N GLU A 20 12.43 -9.26 -2.80
CA GLU A 20 12.12 -9.19 -1.38
C GLU A 20 12.97 -8.11 -0.69
N GLY A 21 12.43 -7.55 0.38
CA GLY A 21 13.11 -6.54 1.19
C GLY A 21 12.34 -5.22 1.26
N LYS A 22 13.03 -4.18 1.69
CA LYS A 22 12.47 -2.86 1.87
C LYS A 22 12.33 -2.13 0.52
N VAL A 23 11.14 -2.18 -0.06
CA VAL A 23 10.85 -1.66 -1.40
C VAL A 23 9.66 -0.70 -1.37
N LEU A 24 9.82 0.51 -1.91
CA LEU A 24 8.75 1.51 -2.02
C LEU A 24 8.10 1.47 -3.41
N ILE A 25 6.82 1.15 -3.44
CA ILE A 25 6.01 1.06 -4.66
C ILE A 25 4.97 2.18 -4.68
N ASN A 26 5.16 3.12 -5.59
CA ASN A 26 4.25 4.24 -5.80
C ASN A 26 3.38 4.05 -7.05
N THR A 27 2.28 4.81 -7.14
CA THR A 27 1.41 4.82 -8.31
C THR A 27 1.45 6.17 -9.03
N ILE A 28 1.38 6.16 -10.36
CA ILE A 28 1.30 7.38 -11.17
C ILE A 28 0.09 7.37 -12.11
N ASN A 29 -0.65 8.48 -12.10
CA ASN A 29 -1.73 8.75 -13.04
C ASN A 29 -1.66 10.21 -13.55
N ALA A 30 -2.50 10.60 -14.49
CA ALA A 30 -2.49 11.95 -15.05
C ALA A 30 -2.64 13.06 -13.98
N HIS A 31 -3.40 12.79 -12.91
CA HIS A 31 -3.59 13.76 -11.84
C HIS A 31 -2.32 13.90 -10.99
N SER A 32 -1.74 12.79 -10.52
CA SER A 32 -0.50 12.80 -9.75
C SER A 32 0.66 13.39 -10.57
N TYR A 33 0.74 13.09 -11.88
CA TYR A 33 1.71 13.73 -12.77
C TYR A 33 1.54 15.26 -12.80
N ASN A 34 0.31 15.77 -12.95
CA ASN A 34 0.05 17.21 -12.95
C ASN A 34 0.36 17.89 -11.60
N VAL A 35 0.14 17.20 -10.48
CA VAL A 35 0.52 17.70 -9.14
C VAL A 35 2.03 17.77 -9.02
N ALA A 36 2.74 16.73 -9.44
CA ALA A 36 4.20 16.67 -9.43
C ALA A 36 4.90 17.73 -10.30
N GLN A 37 4.21 18.31 -11.31
CA GLN A 37 4.74 19.46 -12.04
C GLN A 37 4.80 20.75 -11.21
N LYS A 38 4.10 20.80 -10.06
CA LYS A 38 3.98 22.00 -9.20
C LYS A 38 4.51 21.79 -7.79
N ASP A 39 4.66 20.55 -7.37
CA ASP A 39 5.14 20.14 -6.05
C ASP A 39 6.43 19.34 -6.25
N ALA A 40 7.57 20.00 -5.98
CA ALA A 40 8.89 19.41 -6.19
C ALA A 40 9.14 18.22 -5.23
N ASP A 41 8.71 18.32 -3.98
CA ASP A 41 8.83 17.23 -3.00
C ASP A 41 8.04 15.99 -3.42
N PHE A 42 6.85 16.22 -3.99
CA PHE A 42 6.04 15.11 -4.52
C PHE A 42 6.66 14.49 -5.76
N ALA A 43 7.21 15.32 -6.65
CA ALA A 43 7.93 14.84 -7.83
C ALA A 43 9.14 13.99 -7.43
N GLU A 44 9.89 14.42 -6.41
CA GLU A 44 11.03 13.68 -5.89
C GLU A 44 10.59 12.37 -5.25
N ALA A 45 9.56 12.37 -4.41
CA ALA A 45 9.01 11.17 -3.78
C ALA A 45 8.58 10.11 -4.80
N LEU A 46 7.98 10.53 -5.93
CA LEU A 46 7.62 9.61 -7.01
C LEU A 46 8.84 9.06 -7.78
N GLN A 47 9.88 9.89 -7.98
CA GLN A 47 11.08 9.52 -8.74
C GLN A 47 12.07 8.67 -7.94
N LYS A 48 12.07 8.83 -6.63
CA LYS A 48 13.00 8.14 -5.71
C LYS A 48 12.41 6.88 -5.08
N GLY A 49 11.09 6.63 -5.27
CA GLY A 49 10.54 5.30 -4.98
C GLY A 49 11.17 4.25 -5.89
N ASP A 50 11.26 3.01 -5.41
CA ASP A 50 11.93 1.91 -6.13
C ASP A 50 11.12 1.49 -7.37
N TYR A 51 9.80 1.47 -7.26
CA TYR A 51 8.89 1.12 -8.36
C TYR A 51 7.78 2.12 -8.51
N LEU A 52 7.47 2.45 -9.76
CA LEU A 52 6.37 3.35 -10.12
C LEU A 52 5.41 2.62 -11.07
N ILE A 53 4.17 2.37 -10.64
CA ILE A 53 3.19 1.65 -11.45
C ILE A 53 2.22 2.59 -12.17
N PRO A 54 1.83 2.30 -13.43
CA PRO A 54 0.99 3.16 -14.26
C PRO A 54 -0.50 2.98 -13.92
N ASP A 55 -1.00 3.69 -12.87
CA ASP A 55 -2.42 3.66 -12.44
C ASP A 55 -3.32 4.52 -13.33
N GLY A 56 -3.11 4.52 -14.61
CA GLY A 56 -3.99 5.26 -15.52
C GLY A 56 -3.69 4.97 -16.98
N ALA A 57 -4.73 4.67 -17.76
CA ALA A 57 -4.58 4.44 -19.20
C ALA A 57 -3.98 5.65 -19.95
N SER A 58 -4.16 6.86 -19.41
CA SER A 58 -3.56 8.08 -19.95
C SER A 58 -2.03 8.09 -19.86
N ILE A 59 -1.45 7.55 -18.76
CA ILE A 59 0.00 7.39 -18.62
C ILE A 59 0.53 6.40 -19.66
N VAL A 60 -0.12 5.24 -19.78
CA VAL A 60 0.27 4.20 -20.76
C VAL A 60 0.27 4.75 -22.18
N LYS A 61 -0.80 5.44 -22.57
CA LYS A 61 -0.91 6.06 -23.91
C LYS A 61 0.12 7.17 -24.11
N ALA A 62 0.35 7.99 -23.09
CA ALA A 62 1.32 9.07 -23.14
C ALA A 62 2.76 8.56 -23.31
N CYS A 63 3.18 7.55 -22.54
CA CYS A 63 4.50 6.94 -22.67
C CYS A 63 4.77 6.43 -24.10
N ARG A 64 3.78 5.78 -24.71
CA ARG A 64 3.87 5.34 -26.11
C ARG A 64 3.99 6.52 -27.07
N TRP A 65 3.16 7.55 -26.89
CA TRP A 65 3.12 8.72 -27.79
C TRP A 65 4.44 9.50 -27.81
N ILE A 66 5.00 9.76 -26.60
CA ILE A 66 6.27 10.52 -26.49
C ILE A 66 7.51 9.63 -26.61
N LYS A 67 7.35 8.34 -26.89
CA LYS A 67 8.44 7.35 -26.94
C LYS A 67 9.30 7.41 -25.67
N ALA A 68 8.65 7.32 -24.51
CA ALA A 68 9.30 7.37 -23.21
C ALA A 68 10.27 6.18 -23.03
N LYS A 69 11.22 6.33 -22.07
CA LYS A 69 12.15 5.27 -21.67
C LYS A 69 11.41 3.98 -21.33
N SER A 70 10.38 4.08 -20.47
CA SER A 70 9.49 2.97 -20.16
C SER A 70 8.23 3.05 -21.01
N GLN A 71 7.82 1.93 -21.59
CA GLN A 71 6.61 1.83 -22.41
C GLN A 71 5.64 0.80 -21.87
N PRO A 72 4.85 1.15 -20.83
CA PRO A 72 3.90 0.24 -20.24
C PRO A 72 2.97 -0.37 -21.27
N LYS A 73 2.80 -1.69 -21.22
CA LYS A 73 1.92 -2.44 -22.12
C LYS A 73 0.46 -2.32 -21.68
N GLU A 74 0.24 -2.18 -20.39
CA GLU A 74 -1.07 -2.15 -19.75
C GLU A 74 -1.13 -1.17 -18.58
N ARG A 75 -2.33 -0.86 -18.14
CA ARG A 75 -2.58 -0.16 -16.89
C ARG A 75 -2.46 -1.15 -15.73
N ILE A 76 -1.73 -0.77 -14.69
CA ILE A 76 -1.66 -1.48 -13.42
C ILE A 76 -2.22 -0.54 -12.36
N ALA A 77 -3.44 -0.79 -11.88
CA ALA A 77 -4.04 0.04 -10.85
C ALA A 77 -3.47 -0.30 -9.46
N GLY A 78 -3.58 0.64 -8.53
CA GLY A 78 -3.26 0.36 -7.12
C GLY A 78 -4.01 -0.86 -6.56
N TRP A 79 -5.21 -1.13 -7.06
CA TRP A 79 -5.95 -2.35 -6.73
C TRP A 79 -5.28 -3.63 -7.25
N ASP A 80 -4.71 -3.59 -8.45
CA ASP A 80 -4.03 -4.76 -9.03
C ASP A 80 -2.77 -5.08 -8.23
N LEU A 81 -2.01 -4.04 -7.82
CA LEU A 81 -0.90 -4.18 -6.89
C LEU A 81 -1.35 -4.76 -5.55
N PHE A 82 -2.44 -4.23 -4.98
CA PHE A 82 -2.97 -4.68 -3.71
C PHE A 82 -3.28 -6.17 -3.71
N ILE A 83 -4.04 -6.64 -4.69
CA ILE A 83 -4.40 -8.05 -4.79
C ILE A 83 -3.14 -8.91 -4.99
N HIS A 84 -2.24 -8.50 -5.89
CA HIS A 84 -1.00 -9.24 -6.15
C HIS A 84 -0.16 -9.45 -4.88
N GLU A 85 0.06 -8.38 -4.11
CA GLU A 85 0.89 -8.46 -2.90
C GLU A 85 0.20 -9.20 -1.74
N MET A 86 -1.13 -9.04 -1.60
CA MET A 86 -1.89 -9.79 -0.59
C MET A 86 -1.88 -11.29 -0.88
N GLU A 87 -2.08 -11.69 -2.15
CA GLU A 87 -2.00 -13.09 -2.57
C GLU A 87 -0.57 -13.64 -2.40
N ARG A 88 0.46 -12.86 -2.79
CA ARG A 88 1.87 -13.25 -2.61
C ARG A 88 2.18 -13.53 -1.14
N LEU A 89 1.78 -12.62 -0.24
CA LEU A 89 2.01 -12.78 1.20
C LEU A 89 1.22 -13.96 1.78
N SER A 90 -0.04 -14.15 1.37
CA SER A 90 -0.87 -15.26 1.81
C SER A 90 -0.28 -16.60 1.38
N LEU A 91 0.17 -16.74 0.13
CA LEU A 91 0.83 -17.96 -0.35
C LEU A 91 2.13 -18.26 0.39
N LYS A 92 2.91 -17.23 0.73
CA LYS A 92 4.12 -17.37 1.54
C LYS A 92 3.80 -17.89 2.94
N ALA A 93 2.79 -17.31 3.59
CA ALA A 93 2.33 -17.74 4.91
C ALA A 93 1.87 -19.22 4.91
N ASP A 94 1.14 -19.65 3.88
CA ASP A 94 0.72 -21.05 3.75
C ASP A 94 1.90 -21.99 3.54
N ALA A 95 2.91 -21.59 2.78
CA ALA A 95 4.12 -22.38 2.55
C ALA A 95 4.96 -22.55 3.83
N GLU A 96 5.09 -21.49 4.64
CA GLU A 96 5.78 -21.52 5.94
C GLU A 96 5.05 -22.44 6.93
N PHE A 97 3.72 -22.47 6.92
CA PHE A 97 2.92 -23.35 7.78
C PHE A 97 3.01 -24.84 7.38
N GLN A 98 3.31 -25.15 6.12
CA GLN A 98 3.40 -26.53 5.60
C GLN A 98 4.76 -27.21 5.76
N VAL A 99 5.78 -26.49 6.27
CA VAL A 99 7.09 -27.11 6.56
C VAL A 99 6.95 -27.98 7.82
N PRO A 100 7.04 -29.32 7.73
CA PRO A 100 6.91 -30.18 8.90
C PRO A 100 8.08 -29.90 9.85
N SER A 101 7.81 -29.83 11.14
CA SER A 101 8.79 -29.74 12.23
C SER A 101 9.71 -30.96 12.37
N SER A 102 9.95 -31.71 11.30
CA SER A 102 10.76 -32.94 11.28
C SER A 102 12.26 -32.70 11.24
N ASN A 103 12.75 -31.47 11.35
CA ASN A 103 14.19 -31.13 11.40
C ASN A 103 14.63 -30.45 12.70
N LEU A 104 13.94 -30.69 13.83
CA LEU A 104 14.51 -30.35 15.14
C LEU A 104 15.45 -31.47 15.57
N PRO A 105 16.69 -31.17 16.02
CA PRO A 105 17.56 -32.17 16.59
C PRO A 105 16.94 -32.73 17.88
N ASP A 106 16.84 -34.07 17.96
CA ASP A 106 16.41 -34.79 19.14
C ASP A 106 17.31 -34.40 20.33
N GLY A 107 16.70 -33.88 21.39
CA GLY A 107 17.41 -33.70 22.66
C GLY A 107 16.98 -32.51 23.50
N LEU A 108 15.80 -32.56 24.09
CA LEU A 108 15.52 -31.85 25.34
C LEU A 108 14.88 -32.82 26.33
N PRO A 109 15.33 -32.84 27.62
CA PRO A 109 14.82 -33.80 28.62
C PRO A 109 13.42 -33.40 29.11
N GLU A 110 12.58 -34.42 29.21
CA GLU A 110 11.28 -34.32 29.95
C GLU A 110 11.50 -34.14 31.45
N GLY A 111 10.77 -33.25 32.05
CA GLY A 111 10.54 -33.26 33.49
C GLY A 111 10.69 -31.93 34.23
N GLY A 112 9.58 -31.36 34.64
CA GLY A 112 9.55 -30.26 35.61
C GLY A 112 8.19 -29.62 35.77
N SER A 113 7.34 -30.21 36.66
CA SER A 113 6.11 -29.62 37.14
C SER A 113 6.41 -28.35 37.93
N LEU A 114 5.71 -27.24 37.67
CA LEU A 114 5.74 -26.02 38.48
C LEU A 114 4.40 -25.81 39.22
N PRO A 115 4.44 -25.31 40.44
CA PRO A 115 3.29 -25.18 41.29
C PRO A 115 2.45 -23.94 41.02
N MET A 116 1.15 -24.06 41.28
CA MET A 116 0.14 -23.02 41.28
C MET A 116 0.46 -21.94 42.34
N GLY A 117 0.40 -20.67 41.93
CA GLY A 117 0.44 -19.51 42.83
C GLY A 117 -0.70 -18.56 42.50
N GLU A 118 -1.66 -18.44 43.43
CA GLU A 118 -2.75 -17.46 43.42
C GLU A 118 -2.24 -16.05 43.71
N GLY A 119 -2.79 -15.03 43.05
CA GLY A 119 -2.55 -13.64 43.43
C GLY A 119 -3.18 -12.63 42.48
N GLY A 120 -4.32 -12.06 42.88
CA GLY A 120 -5.12 -11.10 42.14
C GLY A 120 -4.52 -9.70 42.02
N GLY A 121 -5.04 -8.91 41.07
CA GLY A 121 -4.79 -7.46 40.97
C GLY A 121 -5.18 -6.84 39.63
N ARG A 122 -6.25 -6.10 39.64
CA ARG A 122 -6.88 -5.19 38.69
C ARG A 122 -6.03 -4.50 37.62
N GLY A 123 -6.48 -4.57 36.39
CA GLY A 123 -6.79 -3.41 35.50
C GLY A 123 -5.67 -2.66 34.81
N SER A 124 -5.51 -2.90 33.53
CA SER A 124 -5.40 -1.83 32.52
C SER A 124 -5.34 -2.43 31.09
N GLN A 125 -6.02 -1.76 30.22
CA GLN A 125 -6.10 -1.83 28.75
C GLN A 125 -5.19 -2.80 28.00
N GLY A 126 -5.85 -3.69 27.32
CA GLY A 126 -5.54 -4.75 26.43
C GLY A 126 -4.38 -4.63 25.45
N SER A 127 -3.23 -5.05 25.83
CA SER A 127 -2.29 -5.71 24.94
C SER A 127 -2.58 -7.20 24.99
N LEU A 128 -2.98 -7.77 23.84
CA LEU A 128 -3.13 -9.21 23.72
C LEU A 128 -1.75 -9.88 23.92
N PRO A 129 -1.69 -11.00 24.66
CA PRO A 129 -0.42 -11.65 24.97
C PRO A 129 0.20 -12.20 23.68
N ILE A 130 1.48 -11.87 23.48
CA ILE A 130 2.36 -12.56 22.54
C ILE A 130 2.53 -13.96 23.09
N GLY A 131 1.95 -14.96 22.42
CA GLY A 131 2.21 -16.36 22.75
C GLY A 131 3.69 -16.66 22.51
N GLU A 132 4.40 -16.99 23.58
CA GLU A 132 5.78 -17.47 23.51
C GLU A 132 5.80 -18.80 22.75
N GLY A 133 6.54 -18.84 21.60
CA GLY A 133 6.88 -20.10 20.92
C GLY A 133 6.04 -20.51 19.73
N GLY A 134 5.09 -19.68 19.23
CA GLY A 134 4.41 -19.92 17.94
C GLY A 134 5.13 -19.19 16.81
N GLU A 135 5.29 -19.85 15.66
CA GLU A 135 5.79 -19.23 14.42
C GLU A 135 5.03 -17.92 14.19
N ARG A 136 5.76 -16.82 13.98
CA ARG A 136 5.21 -15.49 13.76
C ARG A 136 4.50 -15.50 12.39
N GLY A 137 3.17 -15.63 12.40
CA GLY A 137 2.39 -15.55 11.15
C GLY A 137 2.66 -14.25 10.40
N SER A 138 2.64 -14.31 9.07
CA SER A 138 2.89 -13.17 8.19
C SER A 138 1.99 -11.98 8.52
N VAL A 139 2.59 -10.80 8.67
CA VAL A 139 1.95 -9.57 9.15
C VAL A 139 1.70 -8.59 8.00
N VAL A 140 0.45 -8.22 7.78
CA VAL A 140 0.10 -7.10 6.92
C VAL A 140 -0.34 -5.90 7.75
N MET A 141 0.24 -4.73 7.49
CA MET A 141 -0.13 -3.49 8.18
C MET A 141 -0.81 -2.51 7.24
N PHE A 142 -1.93 -1.94 7.71
CA PHE A 142 -2.65 -0.85 7.06
C PHE A 142 -2.49 0.44 7.88
N MET A 143 -1.76 1.42 7.34
CA MET A 143 -1.54 2.72 7.97
C MET A 143 -2.24 3.82 7.17
N GLY A 144 -3.11 4.58 7.83
CA GLY A 144 -3.88 5.66 7.20
C GLY A 144 -5.38 5.48 7.34
N SER A 145 -6.16 6.31 6.65
CA SER A 145 -7.63 6.30 6.68
C SER A 145 -8.24 6.51 8.08
N SER A 146 -9.54 6.32 8.23
CA SER A 146 -10.24 6.40 9.51
C SER A 146 -10.32 5.04 10.19
N GLU A 147 -10.47 5.03 11.53
CA GLU A 147 -10.62 3.79 12.29
C GLU A 147 -11.79 2.93 11.79
N HIS A 148 -12.90 3.57 11.41
CA HIS A 148 -14.05 2.86 10.83
C HIS A 148 -13.67 2.08 9.55
N VAL A 149 -12.95 2.71 8.62
CA VAL A 149 -12.49 2.05 7.38
C VAL A 149 -11.51 0.92 7.72
N LEU A 150 -10.59 1.15 8.66
CA LEU A 150 -9.63 0.13 9.09
C LEU A 150 -10.30 -1.07 9.76
N GLN A 151 -11.36 -0.85 10.53
CA GLN A 151 -12.15 -1.93 11.10
C GLN A 151 -12.78 -2.81 10.00
N LEU A 152 -13.41 -2.19 9.00
CA LEU A 152 -13.98 -2.93 7.86
C LEU A 152 -12.91 -3.71 7.07
N ILE A 153 -11.70 -3.14 6.94
CA ILE A 153 -10.57 -3.83 6.34
C ILE A 153 -10.18 -5.06 7.17
N ARG A 154 -10.06 -4.95 8.49
CA ARG A 154 -9.76 -6.10 9.38
C ARG A 154 -10.79 -7.22 9.23
N GLU A 155 -12.08 -6.85 9.28
CA GLU A 155 -13.19 -7.81 9.13
C GLU A 155 -13.17 -8.53 7.76
N ARG A 156 -12.81 -7.81 6.73
CA ARG A 156 -12.72 -8.37 5.38
C ARG A 156 -11.46 -9.22 5.21
N CYS A 157 -10.30 -8.76 5.66
CA CYS A 157 -9.07 -9.54 5.64
C CYS A 157 -9.21 -10.86 6.38
N ALA A 158 -9.90 -10.88 7.52
CA ALA A 158 -10.14 -12.12 8.27
C ALA A 158 -10.94 -13.18 7.47
N LYS A 159 -11.70 -12.75 6.45
CA LYS A 159 -12.44 -13.64 5.55
C LYS A 159 -11.62 -13.99 4.29
N ASP A 160 -11.01 -12.97 3.67
CA ASP A 160 -10.33 -13.13 2.39
C ASP A 160 -8.92 -13.74 2.55
N TYR A 161 -8.25 -13.48 3.71
CA TYR A 161 -6.87 -13.89 4.01
C TYR A 161 -6.74 -14.31 5.49
N PRO A 162 -7.38 -15.42 5.91
CA PRO A 162 -7.44 -15.84 7.32
C PRO A 162 -6.08 -16.24 7.92
N ASN A 163 -5.10 -16.52 7.08
CA ASN A 163 -3.72 -16.88 7.43
C ASN A 163 -2.81 -15.67 7.66
N LEU A 164 -3.31 -14.43 7.44
CA LEU A 164 -2.55 -13.21 7.67
C LEU A 164 -2.95 -12.52 8.98
N ARG A 165 -1.97 -12.07 9.73
CA ARG A 165 -2.18 -11.20 10.89
C ARG A 165 -2.28 -9.74 10.44
N VAL A 166 -3.43 -9.12 10.67
CA VAL A 166 -3.70 -7.74 10.26
C VAL A 166 -3.43 -6.77 11.40
N VAL A 167 -2.56 -5.80 11.17
CA VAL A 167 -2.28 -4.67 12.06
C VAL A 167 -2.77 -3.39 11.40
N THR A 168 -3.34 -2.48 12.17
CA THR A 168 -3.85 -1.22 11.62
C THR A 168 -3.43 -0.04 12.48
N TYR A 169 -3.23 1.12 11.84
CA TYR A 169 -2.95 2.38 12.52
C TYR A 169 -3.68 3.54 11.82
N SER A 170 -4.54 4.25 12.55
CA SER A 170 -5.24 5.45 12.06
C SER A 170 -4.54 6.70 12.59
N PRO A 171 -3.76 7.41 11.76
CA PRO A 171 -3.14 8.66 12.19
C PRO A 171 -4.18 9.79 12.32
N PRO A 172 -3.91 10.85 13.09
CA PRO A 172 -4.83 11.96 13.21
C PRO A 172 -5.10 12.62 11.86
N TYR A 173 -6.35 13.01 11.62
CA TYR A 173 -6.75 13.66 10.37
C TYR A 173 -6.30 15.14 10.37
N LYS A 174 -5.10 15.39 9.85
CA LYS A 174 -4.48 16.71 9.75
C LYS A 174 -3.86 16.92 8.36
N PRO A 175 -3.79 18.15 7.84
CA PRO A 175 -3.06 18.44 6.60
C PRO A 175 -1.59 18.01 6.68
N GLU A 176 -0.93 18.36 7.78
CA GLU A 176 0.45 18.00 8.10
C GLU A 176 0.53 17.38 9.49
N PHE A 177 1.42 16.41 9.64
CA PHE A 177 1.69 15.78 10.92
C PHE A 177 2.74 16.59 11.70
N SER A 178 2.54 16.73 13.01
CA SER A 178 3.56 17.22 13.92
C SER A 178 4.70 16.21 14.05
N GLU A 179 5.83 16.63 14.60
CA GLU A 179 6.94 15.70 14.87
C GLU A 179 6.53 14.57 15.82
N ASN A 180 5.66 14.87 16.78
CA ASN A 180 5.13 13.85 17.69
C ASN A 180 4.23 12.85 16.95
N ASP A 181 3.34 13.31 16.05
CA ASP A 181 2.52 12.43 15.22
C ASP A 181 3.42 11.52 14.35
N ASN A 182 4.45 12.12 13.71
CA ASN A 182 5.40 11.37 12.89
C ASN A 182 6.13 10.29 13.69
N ARG A 183 6.61 10.62 14.90
CA ARG A 183 7.27 9.66 15.78
C ARG A 183 6.34 8.51 16.14
N GLN A 184 5.11 8.79 16.54
CA GLN A 184 4.14 7.76 16.89
C GLN A 184 3.81 6.84 15.71
N ILE A 185 3.65 7.39 14.49
CA ILE A 185 3.41 6.60 13.27
C ILE A 185 4.61 5.69 12.99
N ILE A 186 5.84 6.24 13.01
CA ILE A 186 7.07 5.50 12.76
C ILE A 186 7.25 4.39 13.81
N GLU A 187 7.05 4.70 15.09
CA GLU A 187 7.13 3.72 16.16
C GLU A 187 6.11 2.59 15.99
N ALA A 188 4.86 2.92 15.65
CA ALA A 188 3.83 1.93 15.40
C ALA A 188 4.17 0.98 14.23
N ILE A 189 4.72 1.52 13.14
CA ILE A 189 5.17 0.71 12.00
C ILE A 189 6.35 -0.18 12.39
N ASN A 190 7.36 0.39 13.06
CA ASN A 190 8.55 -0.34 13.46
C ASN A 190 8.26 -1.43 14.52
N GLN A 191 7.29 -1.20 15.41
CA GLN A 191 6.84 -2.20 16.39
C GLN A 191 6.01 -3.32 15.78
N ALA A 192 5.20 -2.99 14.77
CA ALA A 192 4.42 -3.99 14.05
C ALA A 192 5.32 -4.92 13.23
N ASP A 193 6.48 -4.43 12.77
CA ASP A 193 7.46 -5.11 11.95
C ASP A 193 6.77 -5.92 10.83
N PRO A 194 6.08 -5.24 9.89
CA PRO A 194 5.20 -5.89 8.93
C PRO A 194 5.98 -6.56 7.80
N ASP A 195 5.41 -7.64 7.25
CA ASP A 195 5.86 -8.30 6.03
C ASP A 195 5.27 -7.66 4.76
N LEU A 196 4.26 -6.77 4.95
CA LEU A 196 3.67 -5.94 3.91
C LEU A 196 3.06 -4.69 4.55
N LEU A 197 3.42 -3.50 4.07
CA LEU A 197 2.90 -2.22 4.58
C LEU A 197 2.10 -1.48 3.51
N TRP A 198 0.83 -1.25 3.80
CA TRP A 198 -0.03 -0.39 3.01
C TRP A 198 -0.19 0.99 3.63
N ILE A 199 0.08 2.05 2.84
CA ILE A 199 -0.10 3.43 3.25
C ILE A 199 -1.27 4.04 2.50
N GLY A 200 -2.34 4.34 3.26
CA GLY A 200 -3.63 4.78 2.74
C GLY A 200 -3.99 6.19 3.20
N MET A 201 -3.30 7.19 2.66
CA MET A 201 -3.64 8.60 2.83
C MET A 201 -3.99 9.23 1.47
N THR A 202 -4.35 10.48 1.44
CA THR A 202 -4.59 11.19 0.17
C THR A 202 -3.26 11.61 -0.45
N ALA A 203 -3.07 11.31 -1.75
CA ALA A 203 -1.95 11.87 -2.51
C ALA A 203 -2.05 13.42 -2.57
N PRO A 204 -0.95 14.15 -2.44
CA PRO A 204 0.47 13.73 -2.42
C PRO A 204 1.03 13.42 -1.03
N LYS A 205 0.21 13.45 0.03
CA LYS A 205 0.67 13.33 1.42
C LYS A 205 1.31 11.97 1.70
N GLN A 206 0.73 10.87 1.23
CA GLN A 206 1.23 9.53 1.47
C GLN A 206 2.63 9.31 0.87
N GLU A 207 2.85 9.69 -0.37
CA GLU A 207 4.13 9.53 -1.04
C GLU A 207 5.22 10.41 -0.40
N LYS A 208 4.90 11.70 -0.14
CA LYS A 208 5.81 12.65 0.49
C LYS A 208 6.18 12.21 1.91
N TRP A 209 5.20 11.76 2.69
CA TRP A 209 5.43 11.30 4.05
C TRP A 209 6.31 10.06 4.07
N THR A 210 6.00 9.07 3.25
CA THR A 210 6.77 7.81 3.17
C THR A 210 8.20 8.08 2.74
N TYR A 211 8.41 8.88 1.69
CA TYR A 211 9.73 9.23 1.21
C TYR A 211 10.55 9.99 2.27
N ARG A 212 9.95 11.00 2.92
CA ARG A 212 10.62 11.81 3.94
C ARG A 212 11.08 11.01 5.15
N HIS A 213 10.32 10.00 5.53
CA HIS A 213 10.60 9.17 6.71
C HIS A 213 11.17 7.79 6.36
N TRP A 214 11.54 7.57 5.08
CA TRP A 214 11.98 6.26 4.60
C TRP A 214 13.08 5.64 5.46
N ASP A 215 14.12 6.39 5.78
CA ASP A 215 15.26 5.89 6.56
C ASP A 215 14.92 5.58 8.02
N ALA A 216 13.89 6.24 8.57
CA ALA A 216 13.42 5.99 9.93
C ALA A 216 12.53 4.72 10.06
N LEU A 217 11.99 4.23 8.95
CA LEU A 217 11.22 2.98 8.91
C LEU A 217 12.19 1.80 8.91
N ARG A 218 12.24 1.06 10.02
CA ARG A 218 13.09 -0.14 10.20
C ARG A 218 12.29 -1.39 9.83
N ILE A 219 11.98 -1.54 8.57
CA ILE A 219 11.17 -2.62 7.99
C ILE A 219 11.94 -3.34 6.90
N HIS A 220 11.51 -4.55 6.57
CA HIS A 220 12.11 -5.41 5.54
C HIS A 220 11.06 -5.94 4.56
N CYS A 221 10.10 -5.08 4.18
CA CYS A 221 8.94 -5.48 3.40
C CYS A 221 8.62 -4.50 2.26
N HIS A 222 7.73 -4.90 1.37
CA HIS A 222 7.16 -4.01 0.38
C HIS A 222 6.25 -2.97 1.04
N VAL A 223 6.34 -1.73 0.57
CA VAL A 223 5.51 -0.60 1.00
C VAL A 223 4.76 -0.05 -0.20
N GLY A 224 3.44 -0.11 -0.18
CA GLY A 224 2.60 0.43 -1.26
C GLY A 224 1.79 1.67 -0.84
N THR A 225 1.87 2.75 -1.63
CA THR A 225 1.09 3.97 -1.43
C THR A 225 -0.19 3.93 -2.26
N ILE A 226 -1.31 3.46 -1.66
CA ILE A 226 -2.54 3.08 -2.38
C ILE A 226 -3.84 3.63 -1.78
N GLY A 227 -3.85 4.88 -1.31
CA GLY A 227 -4.93 5.47 -0.51
C GLY A 227 -6.38 5.11 -0.89
N ALA A 228 -6.75 5.21 -2.17
CA ALA A 228 -8.11 4.93 -2.60
C ALA A 228 -8.51 3.44 -2.51
N VAL A 229 -7.55 2.54 -2.43
CA VAL A 229 -7.80 1.10 -2.33
C VAL A 229 -8.40 0.74 -0.98
N PHE A 230 -8.06 1.48 0.09
CA PHE A 230 -8.62 1.27 1.41
C PHE A 230 -10.15 1.37 1.39
N ASP A 231 -10.69 2.43 0.78
CA ASP A 231 -12.14 2.62 0.66
C ASP A 231 -12.82 1.54 -0.19
N PHE A 232 -12.15 1.11 -1.26
CA PHE A 232 -12.67 0.03 -2.11
C PHE A 232 -12.66 -1.32 -1.40
N TYR A 233 -11.57 -1.64 -0.71
CA TYR A 233 -11.46 -2.91 -0.01
C TYR A 233 -12.36 -2.94 1.23
N ALA A 234 -12.49 -1.85 1.96
CA ALA A 234 -13.47 -1.70 3.04
C ALA A 234 -14.93 -1.77 2.54
N GLY A 235 -15.18 -1.55 1.24
CA GLY A 235 -16.53 -1.52 0.67
C GLY A 235 -17.29 -0.21 0.91
N THR A 236 -16.66 0.81 1.50
CA THR A 236 -17.26 2.14 1.71
C THR A 236 -17.48 2.90 0.40
N VAL A 237 -16.65 2.62 -0.61
CA VAL A 237 -16.79 3.15 -1.96
C VAL A 237 -16.87 2.00 -2.96
N LYS A 238 -17.92 1.98 -3.78
CA LYS A 238 -18.06 0.97 -4.83
C LYS A 238 -17.14 1.29 -6.01
N ARG A 239 -16.35 0.32 -6.44
CA ARG A 239 -15.60 0.41 -7.70
C ARG A 239 -16.57 0.45 -8.89
N ALA A 240 -16.09 0.98 -10.00
CA ALA A 240 -16.83 0.90 -11.26
C ALA A 240 -17.09 -0.57 -11.63
N PRO A 241 -18.24 -0.91 -12.26
CA PRO A 241 -18.48 -2.24 -12.78
C PRO A 241 -17.36 -2.72 -13.71
N LEU A 242 -17.11 -4.04 -13.79
CA LEU A 242 -16.01 -4.65 -14.54
C LEU A 242 -15.93 -4.16 -15.99
N TRP A 243 -17.07 -3.97 -16.66
CA TRP A 243 -17.11 -3.45 -18.02
C TRP A 243 -16.40 -2.08 -18.14
N TRP A 244 -16.66 -1.14 -17.21
CA TRP A 244 -16.00 0.17 -17.18
C TRP A 244 -14.50 0.06 -16.87
N GLN A 245 -14.14 -0.88 -16.01
CA GLN A 245 -12.73 -1.12 -15.66
C GLN A 245 -11.96 -1.69 -16.86
N ASN A 246 -12.50 -2.70 -17.53
CA ASN A 246 -11.89 -3.37 -18.68
C ASN A 246 -11.71 -2.44 -19.88
N HIS A 247 -12.61 -1.45 -20.05
CA HIS A 247 -12.51 -0.45 -21.12
C HIS A 247 -11.72 0.80 -20.69
N SER A 248 -11.09 0.80 -19.50
CA SER A 248 -10.37 1.95 -18.96
C SER A 248 -11.22 3.21 -18.78
N LEU A 249 -12.54 3.04 -18.60
CA LEU A 249 -13.55 4.10 -18.44
C LEU A 249 -13.95 4.32 -16.96
N GLU A 250 -13.21 3.77 -16.00
CA GLU A 250 -13.47 3.94 -14.58
C GLU A 250 -13.53 5.43 -14.16
N TRP A 251 -12.68 6.26 -14.76
CA TRP A 251 -12.70 7.70 -14.56
C TRP A 251 -14.01 8.35 -15.01
N LEU A 252 -14.61 7.89 -16.11
CA LEU A 252 -15.88 8.41 -16.63
C LEU A 252 -17.05 7.97 -15.74
N TYR A 253 -17.03 6.73 -15.26
CA TYR A 253 -18.00 6.25 -14.28
C TYR A 253 -17.99 7.11 -13.02
N ARG A 254 -16.80 7.42 -12.48
CA ARG A 254 -16.65 8.31 -11.32
C ARG A 254 -17.13 9.74 -11.61
N LEU A 255 -16.84 10.23 -12.81
CA LEU A 255 -17.31 11.57 -13.25
C LEU A 255 -18.84 11.62 -13.28
N LEU A 256 -19.51 10.57 -13.76
CA LEU A 256 -20.97 10.49 -13.79
C LEU A 256 -21.59 10.37 -12.39
N LYS A 257 -20.93 9.66 -11.48
CA LYS A 257 -21.39 9.51 -10.09
C LYS A 257 -21.18 10.76 -9.24
N GLU A 258 -20.08 11.46 -9.43
CA GLU A 258 -19.68 12.62 -8.62
C GLU A 258 -19.24 13.80 -9.52
N PRO A 259 -20.11 14.35 -10.38
CA PRO A 259 -19.71 15.30 -11.41
C PRO A 259 -19.08 16.57 -10.82
N ARG A 260 -19.66 17.12 -9.73
CA ARG A 260 -19.16 18.36 -9.09
C ARG A 260 -17.75 18.24 -8.55
N ARG A 261 -17.36 17.04 -8.03
CA ARG A 261 -16.03 16.79 -7.46
C ARG A 261 -15.02 16.40 -8.54
N MET A 262 -15.46 15.64 -9.56
CA MET A 262 -14.57 14.98 -10.51
C MET A 262 -14.32 15.74 -11.81
N TRP A 263 -15.19 16.69 -12.22
CA TRP A 263 -15.04 17.38 -13.50
C TRP A 263 -13.73 18.16 -13.61
N ARG A 264 -13.34 18.89 -12.55
CA ARG A 264 -12.06 19.62 -12.54
C ARG A 264 -10.87 18.67 -12.65
N ARG A 265 -10.94 17.54 -11.93
CA ARG A 265 -9.87 16.53 -11.93
C ARG A 265 -9.72 15.86 -13.28
N TYR A 266 -10.82 15.49 -13.92
CA TYR A 266 -10.77 14.71 -15.16
C TYR A 266 -10.80 15.57 -16.40
N ILE A 267 -11.67 16.57 -16.53
CA ILE A 267 -11.74 17.38 -17.75
C ILE A 267 -10.55 18.35 -17.79
N ILE A 268 -10.44 19.26 -16.81
CA ILE A 268 -9.33 20.22 -16.78
C ILE A 268 -8.00 19.50 -16.58
N GLY A 269 -7.97 18.46 -15.71
CA GLY A 269 -6.77 17.69 -15.42
C GLY A 269 -6.20 16.99 -16.64
N ASN A 270 -7.02 16.36 -17.48
CA ASN A 270 -6.54 15.70 -18.69
C ASN A 270 -6.03 16.70 -19.74
N VAL A 271 -6.67 17.85 -19.90
CA VAL A 271 -6.16 18.92 -20.79
C VAL A 271 -4.79 19.42 -20.32
N LYS A 272 -4.64 19.66 -19.00
CA LYS A 272 -3.35 20.05 -18.40
C LYS A 272 -2.29 18.96 -18.60
N PHE A 273 -2.66 17.71 -18.41
CA PHE A 273 -1.76 16.58 -18.59
C PHE A 273 -1.25 16.52 -20.03
N LEU A 274 -2.12 16.60 -21.02
CA LEU A 274 -1.74 16.63 -22.45
C LEU A 274 -0.80 17.80 -22.75
N ARG A 275 -1.13 19.00 -22.25
CA ARG A 275 -0.25 20.18 -22.43
C ARG A 275 1.14 19.95 -21.79
N ASN A 276 1.18 19.43 -20.58
CA ASN A 276 2.44 19.18 -19.88
C ASN A 276 3.30 18.15 -20.61
N ILE A 277 2.70 17.13 -21.19
CA ILE A 277 3.42 16.13 -22.00
C ILE A 277 3.96 16.75 -23.29
N MET A 278 3.21 17.62 -23.97
CA MET A 278 3.67 18.27 -25.22
C MET A 278 4.80 19.28 -24.99
N VAL A 279 4.87 19.88 -23.80
CA VAL A 279 5.86 20.93 -23.49
C VAL A 279 7.11 20.38 -22.84
N VAL A 280 6.99 19.31 -22.04
CA VAL A 280 8.06 18.78 -21.18
C VAL A 280 8.48 17.37 -21.58
N GLY A 281 7.71 16.70 -22.46
CA GLY A 281 7.96 15.34 -22.98
C GLY A 281 8.86 15.35 -24.27
#